data_d7b67cbd700033c5ef0190c5fd978a9c
#
_entry.id   d7b67cbd700033c5ef0190c5fd978a9c
#
_cell.length_a   1.000
_cell.length_b   1.000
_cell.length_c   1.000
_cell.angle_alpha   90.00
_cell.angle_beta   90.00
_cell.angle_gamma   90.00
#
_symmetry.space_group_name_H-M   'P 1'
#
loop_
_entity.id
_entity.type
_entity.pdbx_description
1 polymer ?
#
loop_
_entity_poly.entity_id
_entity_poly.type
_entity_poly.pdbx_seq_one_letter_code
_entity_poly.pdbx_strand_id
1 'polypeptide(L)'
;DLYKPLFDRALMAAYPPGSTFKPTQGLIFLNEGIITEHTLYPCYHGFVSGRLKVGCHGHASPLSLLPALQTSCNAFFCYGLRSMVDNRKKYQSPAKAFNVWKDYLVSMGYGYRLGVDLPGESRGFIPNSNYYNKVYGENRWSALTIISVAIGQGEVLATPLQIANLSATIANRGYFYTPHLVREIQDTCLLYTSPSPRDRG
;
A
#
# COMPACT_ATOMS: atom_id res chain seq x y z
N ASP A 1 12.57 -27.08 13.43
CA ASP A 1 11.19 -27.38 13.03
C ASP A 1 10.88 -26.69 11.71
N LEU A 2 10.62 -27.48 10.67
CA LEU A 2 10.42 -27.00 9.29
C LEU A 2 9.15 -26.11 9.16
N TYR A 3 8.19 -26.31 10.01
CA TYR A 3 6.85 -25.68 9.90
C TYR A 3 6.64 -24.49 10.83
N LYS A 4 7.49 -24.29 11.83
CA LYS A 4 7.37 -23.21 12.84
C LYS A 4 5.90 -23.01 13.29
N PRO A 5 5.26 -24.00 13.91
CA PRO A 5 3.81 -23.98 14.18
C PRO A 5 3.39 -22.85 15.13
N LEU A 6 4.31 -22.34 15.95
CA LEU A 6 4.05 -21.21 16.86
C LEU A 6 4.32 -19.85 16.22
N PHE A 7 4.72 -19.80 14.93
CA PHE A 7 4.93 -18.56 14.24
C PHE A 7 3.64 -18.11 13.57
N ASP A 8 3.00 -17.09 14.11
CA ASP A 8 1.78 -16.50 13.56
C ASP A 8 2.12 -15.71 12.29
N ARG A 9 1.86 -16.31 11.13
CA ARG A 9 2.14 -15.70 9.83
C ARG A 9 1.23 -14.51 9.53
N ALA A 10 0.03 -14.45 10.12
CA ALA A 10 -0.89 -13.34 9.90
C ALA A 10 -0.37 -12.03 10.52
N LEU A 11 0.26 -12.14 11.69
CA LEU A 11 0.70 -11.00 12.48
C LEU A 11 2.21 -10.73 12.35
N MET A 12 3.03 -11.78 12.34
CA MET A 12 4.49 -11.68 12.50
C MET A 12 5.22 -11.66 11.16
N ALA A 13 4.68 -12.28 10.12
CA ALA A 13 5.32 -12.31 8.80
C ALA A 13 4.97 -11.04 8.00
N ALA A 14 5.97 -10.52 7.29
CA ALA A 14 5.80 -9.41 6.36
C ALA A 14 6.30 -9.82 4.98
N TYR A 15 5.45 -9.65 3.98
CA TYR A 15 5.70 -10.04 2.60
C TYR A 15 5.44 -8.87 1.65
N PRO A 16 6.06 -8.85 0.46
CA PRO A 16 5.61 -7.98 -0.61
C PRO A 16 4.13 -8.27 -0.94
N PRO A 17 3.23 -7.29 -0.80
CA PRO A 17 1.80 -7.54 -0.98
C PRO A 17 1.41 -7.85 -2.44
N GLY A 18 2.27 -7.53 -3.40
CA GLY A 18 2.00 -7.76 -4.81
C GLY A 18 0.72 -7.05 -5.29
N SER A 19 -0.02 -7.69 -6.17
CA SER A 19 -1.22 -7.08 -6.78
C SER A 19 -2.36 -6.76 -5.81
N THR A 20 -2.37 -7.32 -4.60
CA THR A 20 -3.34 -6.93 -3.56
C THR A 20 -3.14 -5.48 -3.08
N PHE A 21 -2.01 -4.87 -3.41
CA PHE A 21 -1.67 -3.49 -3.13
C PHE A 21 -2.25 -2.47 -4.14
N LYS A 22 -2.68 -2.93 -5.32
CA LYS A 22 -3.17 -2.05 -6.39
C LYS A 22 -4.41 -1.21 -6.05
N PRO A 23 -5.39 -1.70 -5.29
CA PRO A 23 -6.50 -0.86 -4.82
C PRO A 23 -6.02 0.35 -4.02
N THR A 24 -5.03 0.19 -3.14
CA THR A 24 -4.39 1.28 -2.40
C THR A 24 -3.82 2.34 -3.35
N GLN A 25 -3.09 1.91 -4.37
CA GLN A 25 -2.52 2.81 -5.38
C GLN A 25 -3.61 3.59 -6.13
N GLY A 26 -4.67 2.90 -6.55
CA GLY A 26 -5.80 3.52 -7.24
C GLY A 26 -6.45 4.62 -6.40
N LEU A 27 -6.69 4.36 -5.12
CA LEU A 27 -7.26 5.33 -4.18
C LEU A 27 -6.34 6.56 -4.02
N ILE A 28 -5.03 6.35 -3.86
CA ILE A 28 -4.06 7.45 -3.75
C ILE A 28 -4.06 8.30 -5.02
N PHE A 29 -3.99 7.67 -6.19
CA PHE A 29 -3.92 8.38 -7.46
C PHE A 29 -5.19 9.18 -7.75
N LEU A 30 -6.38 8.65 -7.41
CA LEU A 30 -7.65 9.37 -7.52
C LEU A 30 -7.70 10.56 -6.55
N ASN A 31 -7.38 10.35 -5.28
CA ASN A 31 -7.47 11.39 -4.27
C ASN A 31 -6.46 12.52 -4.52
N GLU A 32 -5.29 12.18 -5.05
CA GLU A 32 -4.28 13.17 -5.46
C GLU A 32 -4.57 13.79 -6.84
N GLY A 33 -5.64 13.42 -7.51
CA GLY A 33 -5.97 13.94 -8.84
C GLY A 33 -4.91 13.63 -9.90
N ILE A 34 -4.12 12.56 -9.68
CA ILE A 34 -3.14 12.06 -10.66
C ILE A 34 -3.85 11.39 -11.82
N ILE A 35 -4.95 10.71 -11.51
CA ILE A 35 -5.88 10.11 -12.47
C ILE A 35 -7.31 10.53 -12.15
N THR A 36 -8.17 10.34 -13.13
CA THR A 36 -9.63 10.33 -13.00
C THR A 36 -10.15 8.94 -13.36
N GLU A 37 -11.45 8.69 -13.18
CA GLU A 37 -12.07 7.43 -13.61
C GLU A 37 -11.89 7.16 -15.10
N HIS A 38 -11.72 8.22 -15.91
CA HIS A 38 -11.58 8.16 -17.36
C HIS A 38 -10.13 8.18 -17.86
N THR A 39 -9.16 8.32 -16.96
CA THR A 39 -7.74 8.32 -17.34
C THR A 39 -7.37 6.98 -17.95
N LEU A 40 -6.85 6.98 -19.16
CA LEU A 40 -6.43 5.79 -19.88
C LEU A 40 -4.91 5.69 -19.94
N TYR A 41 -4.38 4.53 -19.58
CA TYR A 41 -2.97 4.19 -19.79
C TYR A 41 -2.82 2.98 -20.71
N PRO A 42 -1.83 3.03 -21.63
CA PRO A 42 -1.55 1.90 -22.51
C PRO A 42 -0.85 0.76 -21.78
N CYS A 43 -1.06 -0.47 -22.27
CA CYS A 43 -0.31 -1.64 -21.85
C CYS A 43 -0.02 -2.53 -23.06
N TYR A 44 1.21 -2.56 -23.50
CA TYR A 44 1.71 -3.45 -24.53
C TYR A 44 2.57 -4.54 -23.89
N HIS A 45 1.91 -5.53 -23.24
CA HIS A 45 2.53 -6.57 -22.42
C HIS A 45 3.39 -6.04 -21.27
N GLY A 46 3.12 -4.81 -20.80
CA GLY A 46 3.81 -4.24 -19.64
C GLY A 46 4.08 -2.74 -19.75
N PHE A 47 4.78 -2.24 -18.72
CA PHE A 47 5.32 -0.88 -18.69
C PHE A 47 6.75 -0.90 -19.21
N VAL A 48 7.08 -0.01 -20.14
CA VAL A 48 8.42 0.11 -20.72
C VAL A 48 8.88 1.56 -20.64
N SER A 49 10.10 1.78 -20.15
CA SER A 49 10.76 3.09 -20.15
C SER A 49 12.27 2.90 -20.36
N GLY A 50 12.74 3.15 -21.57
CA GLY A 50 14.11 2.84 -21.96
C GLY A 50 14.40 1.34 -21.84
N ARG A 51 15.40 0.97 -21.02
CA ARG A 51 15.76 -0.42 -20.74
C ARG A 51 14.93 -1.08 -19.63
N LEU A 52 14.20 -0.27 -18.86
CA LEU A 52 13.35 -0.78 -17.77
C LEU A 52 12.06 -1.37 -18.34
N LYS A 53 11.76 -2.59 -17.94
CA LYS A 53 10.55 -3.30 -18.33
C LYS A 53 9.91 -3.95 -17.10
N VAL A 54 8.63 -3.65 -16.88
CA VAL A 54 7.77 -4.37 -15.92
C VAL A 54 6.72 -5.12 -16.71
N GLY A 55 6.83 -6.45 -16.77
CA GLY A 55 5.94 -7.30 -17.56
C GLY A 55 4.49 -7.26 -17.09
N CYS A 56 3.57 -7.54 -17.99
CA CYS A 56 2.15 -7.73 -17.72
C CYS A 56 1.62 -8.88 -18.56
N HIS A 57 0.53 -9.51 -18.10
CA HIS A 57 -0.17 -10.53 -18.87
C HIS A 57 -1.05 -9.89 -19.96
N GLY A 58 -1.59 -10.72 -20.87
CA GLY A 58 -2.43 -10.27 -21.97
C GLY A 58 -3.81 -9.79 -21.47
N HIS A 59 -4.21 -8.62 -21.92
CA HIS A 59 -5.53 -8.01 -21.72
C HIS A 59 -5.74 -6.88 -22.73
N ALA A 60 -6.95 -6.31 -22.78
CA ALA A 60 -7.24 -5.14 -23.62
C ALA A 60 -6.38 -3.92 -23.24
N SER A 61 -6.15 -3.03 -24.19
CA SER A 61 -5.37 -1.78 -24.01
C SER A 61 -5.93 -0.69 -24.95
N PRO A 62 -6.02 0.57 -24.51
CA PRO A 62 -5.68 1.07 -23.17
C PRO A 62 -6.73 0.73 -22.11
N LEU A 63 -6.39 0.88 -20.82
CA LEU A 63 -7.29 0.63 -19.70
C LEU A 63 -7.49 1.88 -18.84
N SER A 64 -8.70 2.01 -18.28
CA SER A 64 -8.97 2.89 -17.14
C SER A 64 -8.82 2.13 -15.82
N LEU A 65 -9.04 2.80 -14.69
CA LEU A 65 -8.74 2.25 -13.36
C LEU A 65 -9.48 0.93 -13.07
N LEU A 66 -10.81 0.88 -13.27
CA LEU A 66 -11.58 -0.33 -12.94
C LEU A 66 -11.17 -1.55 -13.78
N PRO A 67 -11.10 -1.48 -15.12
CA PRO A 67 -10.53 -2.56 -15.91
C PRO A 67 -9.08 -2.91 -15.55
N ALA A 68 -8.26 -1.92 -15.17
CA ALA A 68 -6.89 -2.17 -14.74
C ALA A 68 -6.80 -2.93 -13.41
N LEU A 69 -7.73 -2.69 -12.49
CA LEU A 69 -7.87 -3.49 -11.26
C LEU A 69 -8.37 -4.91 -11.58
N GLN A 70 -9.42 -5.02 -12.40
CA GLN A 70 -10.02 -6.30 -12.80
C GLN A 70 -9.00 -7.23 -13.45
N THR A 71 -8.19 -6.69 -14.37
CA THR A 71 -7.16 -7.45 -15.08
C THR A 71 -5.80 -7.43 -14.39
N SER A 72 -5.70 -6.77 -13.23
CA SER A 72 -4.43 -6.63 -12.50
C SER A 72 -3.29 -6.06 -13.36
N CYS A 73 -3.56 -5.05 -14.18
CA CYS A 73 -2.59 -4.47 -15.10
C CYS A 73 -1.41 -3.79 -14.39
N ASN A 74 -0.19 -4.31 -14.56
CA ASN A 74 1.00 -3.72 -13.96
C ASN A 74 1.35 -2.36 -14.57
N ALA A 75 1.19 -2.22 -15.90
CA ALA A 75 1.54 -0.99 -16.60
C ALA A 75 0.73 0.21 -16.11
N PHE A 76 -0.58 0.04 -15.88
CA PHE A 76 -1.45 1.12 -15.38
C PHE A 76 -0.90 1.73 -14.08
N PHE A 77 -0.56 0.88 -13.12
CA PHE A 77 -0.09 1.34 -11.81
C PHE A 77 1.34 1.90 -11.87
N CYS A 78 2.18 1.38 -12.76
CA CYS A 78 3.50 1.97 -13.03
C CYS A 78 3.38 3.39 -13.62
N TYR A 79 2.49 3.59 -14.58
CA TYR A 79 2.24 4.94 -15.12
C TYR A 79 1.66 5.88 -14.05
N GLY A 80 0.72 5.42 -13.23
CA GLY A 80 0.14 6.19 -12.13
C GLY A 80 1.22 6.65 -11.13
N LEU A 81 2.05 5.72 -10.64
CA LEU A 81 3.15 6.05 -9.72
C LEU A 81 4.14 7.03 -10.36
N ARG A 82 4.52 6.80 -11.62
CA ARG A 82 5.41 7.72 -12.35
C ARG A 82 4.79 9.11 -12.48
N SER A 83 3.51 9.19 -12.85
CA SER A 83 2.79 10.45 -12.98
C SER A 83 2.68 11.20 -11.65
N MET A 84 2.65 10.50 -10.52
CA MET A 84 2.67 11.11 -9.20
C MET A 84 4.07 11.57 -8.79
N VAL A 85 5.03 10.65 -8.75
CA VAL A 85 6.36 10.89 -8.18
C VAL A 85 7.17 11.89 -9.00
N ASP A 86 7.03 11.88 -10.32
CA ASP A 86 7.73 12.79 -11.21
C ASP A 86 6.97 14.12 -11.44
N ASN A 87 5.83 14.34 -10.78
CA ASN A 87 5.04 15.58 -10.91
C ASN A 87 5.67 16.75 -10.13
N ARG A 88 6.64 17.39 -10.77
CA ARG A 88 7.36 18.54 -10.20
C ARG A 88 6.48 19.78 -10.01
N LYS A 89 5.42 19.93 -10.80
CA LYS A 89 4.50 21.07 -10.68
C LYS A 89 3.70 21.00 -9.37
N LYS A 90 3.25 19.77 -8.99
CA LYS A 90 2.45 19.58 -7.78
C LYS A 90 3.32 19.42 -6.52
N TYR A 91 4.39 18.62 -6.57
CA TYR A 91 5.13 18.23 -5.37
C TYR A 91 6.53 18.83 -5.25
N GLN A 92 7.02 19.56 -6.27
CA GLN A 92 8.35 20.17 -6.33
C GLN A 92 9.51 19.16 -6.43
N SER A 93 9.43 18.00 -5.77
CA SER A 93 10.46 16.95 -5.81
C SER A 93 9.87 15.54 -5.71
N PRO A 94 10.55 14.50 -6.23
CA PRO A 94 10.15 13.10 -6.02
C PRO A 94 10.06 12.73 -4.55
N ALA A 95 10.96 13.25 -3.72
CA ALA A 95 10.99 12.99 -2.30
C ALA A 95 9.70 13.47 -1.60
N LYS A 96 9.22 14.67 -1.94
CA LYS A 96 7.96 15.21 -1.39
C LYS A 96 6.75 14.41 -1.89
N ALA A 97 6.68 14.11 -3.19
CA ALA A 97 5.61 13.29 -3.75
C ALA A 97 5.54 11.93 -3.07
N PHE A 98 6.69 11.30 -2.86
CA PHE A 98 6.77 9.98 -2.26
C PHE A 98 6.42 9.98 -0.76
N ASN A 99 6.71 11.05 -0.04
CA ASN A 99 6.27 11.19 1.35
C ASN A 99 4.74 11.32 1.44
N VAL A 100 4.10 12.10 0.54
CA VAL A 100 2.64 12.16 0.45
C VAL A 100 2.06 10.76 0.19
N TRP A 101 2.62 10.02 -0.78
CA TRP A 101 2.22 8.65 -1.05
C TRP A 101 2.34 7.76 0.19
N LYS A 102 3.47 7.83 0.92
CA LYS A 102 3.67 7.07 2.17
C LYS A 102 2.64 7.45 3.24
N ASP A 103 2.31 8.73 3.39
CA ASP A 103 1.37 9.19 4.42
C ASP A 103 -0.05 8.63 4.18
N TYR A 104 -0.47 8.49 2.93
CA TYR A 104 -1.69 7.74 2.59
C TYR A 104 -1.63 6.28 3.01
N LEU A 105 -0.50 5.60 2.79
CA LEU A 105 -0.37 4.20 3.21
C LEU A 105 -0.47 4.06 4.72
N VAL A 106 0.14 4.98 5.45
CA VAL A 106 0.05 5.00 6.91
C VAL A 106 -1.40 5.21 7.36
N SER A 107 -2.14 6.12 6.73
CA SER A 107 -3.56 6.32 7.04
C SER A 107 -4.44 5.10 6.75
N MET A 108 -4.02 4.23 5.83
CA MET A 108 -4.70 2.98 5.49
C MET A 108 -4.24 1.77 6.34
N GLY A 109 -3.38 1.97 7.33
CA GLY A 109 -2.95 0.92 8.25
C GLY A 109 -1.64 0.23 7.88
N TYR A 110 -0.85 0.74 6.94
CA TYR A 110 0.44 0.17 6.58
C TYR A 110 1.61 0.83 7.33
N GLY A 111 2.67 0.07 7.55
CA GLY A 111 3.95 0.60 8.05
C GLY A 111 4.03 0.80 9.55
N TYR A 112 2.99 0.48 10.32
CA TYR A 112 2.97 0.48 11.77
C TYR A 112 2.17 -0.71 12.31
N ARG A 113 2.22 -0.94 13.61
CA ARG A 113 1.42 -1.95 14.29
C ARG A 113 -0.02 -1.44 14.44
N LEU A 114 -0.99 -2.22 14.01
CA LEU A 114 -2.42 -1.86 14.11
C LEU A 114 -2.90 -1.81 15.57
N GLY A 115 -2.19 -2.49 16.46
CA GLY A 115 -2.52 -2.55 17.88
C GLY A 115 -3.43 -3.71 18.25
N VAL A 116 -3.23 -4.85 17.61
CA VAL A 116 -3.95 -6.10 17.92
C VAL A 116 -3.64 -6.52 19.35
N ASP A 117 -4.63 -7.10 20.02
CA ASP A 117 -4.54 -7.65 21.38
C ASP A 117 -3.76 -8.97 21.48
N LEU A 118 -2.91 -9.25 20.49
CA LEU A 118 -1.98 -10.37 20.46
C LEU A 118 -0.52 -9.89 20.40
N PRO A 119 0.42 -10.63 21.04
CA PRO A 119 1.84 -10.29 20.98
C PRO A 119 2.46 -10.60 19.62
N GLY A 120 3.57 -9.92 19.31
CA GLY A 120 4.40 -10.25 18.15
C GLY A 120 3.97 -9.58 16.84
N GLU A 121 3.02 -8.66 16.85
CA GLU A 121 2.61 -7.93 15.64
C GLU A 121 3.80 -7.22 14.97
N SER A 122 4.00 -7.51 13.68
CA SER A 122 4.98 -6.84 12.83
C SER A 122 4.37 -5.56 12.22
N ARG A 123 5.18 -4.51 12.15
CA ARG A 123 4.77 -3.27 11.48
C ARG A 123 4.85 -3.32 9.94
N GLY A 124 5.40 -4.41 9.37
CA GLY A 124 5.78 -4.38 7.97
C GLY A 124 6.88 -3.35 7.67
N PHE A 125 7.00 -2.97 6.41
CA PHE A 125 7.93 -1.91 6.00
C PHE A 125 7.36 -1.11 4.82
N ILE A 126 7.22 0.20 5.01
CA ILE A 126 6.90 1.14 3.94
C ILE A 126 8.08 2.12 3.83
N PRO A 127 8.80 2.13 2.70
CA PRO A 127 9.92 3.03 2.51
C PRO A 127 9.44 4.49 2.49
N ASN A 128 10.33 5.41 2.85
CA ASN A 128 10.15 6.83 2.74
C ASN A 128 11.27 7.48 1.91
N SER A 129 11.18 8.77 1.65
CA SER A 129 12.20 9.47 0.88
C SER A 129 13.60 9.39 1.51
N ASN A 130 13.71 9.41 2.85
CA ASN A 130 14.98 9.30 3.55
C ASN A 130 15.64 7.92 3.34
N TYR A 131 14.83 6.86 3.25
CA TYR A 131 15.34 5.53 2.92
C TYR A 131 16.00 5.53 1.54
N TYR A 132 15.32 6.06 0.52
CA TYR A 132 15.87 6.10 -0.83
C TYR A 132 17.04 7.08 -0.98
N ASN A 133 17.01 8.18 -0.25
CA ASN A 133 18.16 9.10 -0.19
C ASN A 133 19.42 8.42 0.37
N LYS A 134 19.26 7.54 1.36
CA LYS A 134 20.39 6.74 1.91
C LYS A 134 20.90 5.68 0.92
N VAL A 135 19.98 5.04 0.18
CA VAL A 135 20.34 3.95 -0.74
C VAL A 135 20.93 4.47 -2.04
N TYR A 136 20.34 5.49 -2.64
CA TYR A 136 20.70 5.97 -3.98
C TYR A 136 21.42 7.32 -3.98
N GLY A 137 21.39 8.03 -2.87
CA GLY A 137 21.85 9.41 -2.77
C GLY A 137 20.71 10.42 -2.93
N GLU A 138 20.87 11.56 -2.29
CA GLU A 138 19.89 12.65 -2.35
C GLU A 138 19.73 13.15 -3.78
N ASN A 139 18.47 13.27 -4.24
CA ASN A 139 18.10 13.67 -5.60
C ASN A 139 18.61 12.75 -6.74
N ARG A 140 19.08 11.54 -6.42
CA ARG A 140 19.60 10.57 -7.40
C ARG A 140 18.63 9.44 -7.75
N TRP A 141 17.39 9.50 -7.26
CA TRP A 141 16.35 8.54 -7.56
C TRP A 141 15.09 9.22 -8.13
N SER A 142 14.28 8.47 -8.83
CA SER A 142 13.06 8.91 -9.50
C SER A 142 12.00 7.83 -9.42
N ALA A 143 10.81 8.08 -9.95
CA ALA A 143 9.77 7.06 -10.08
C ALA A 143 10.27 5.77 -10.74
N LEU A 144 11.14 5.87 -11.76
CA LEU A 144 11.68 4.70 -12.46
C LEU A 144 12.59 3.84 -11.58
N THR A 145 13.34 4.46 -10.67
CA THR A 145 14.21 3.74 -9.72
C THR A 145 13.41 2.85 -8.78
N ILE A 146 12.22 3.30 -8.39
CA ILE A 146 11.36 2.66 -7.39
C ILE A 146 10.07 2.06 -7.99
N ILE A 147 10.04 1.84 -9.30
CA ILE A 147 8.80 1.53 -10.03
C ILE A 147 8.10 0.25 -9.55
N SER A 148 8.83 -0.72 -9.00
CA SER A 148 8.28 -1.96 -8.44
C SER A 148 7.31 -1.73 -7.28
N VAL A 149 7.46 -0.61 -6.57
CA VAL A 149 6.55 -0.20 -5.49
C VAL A 149 5.11 0.01 -6.01
N ALA A 150 4.95 0.42 -7.29
CA ALA A 150 3.65 0.59 -7.93
C ALA A 150 2.77 -0.66 -7.91
N ILE A 151 3.39 -1.83 -7.90
CA ILE A 151 2.72 -3.13 -7.95
C ILE A 151 2.89 -3.94 -6.65
N GLY A 152 3.21 -3.26 -5.55
CA GLY A 152 3.36 -3.87 -4.24
C GLY A 152 4.57 -4.81 -4.12
N GLN A 153 5.63 -4.50 -4.85
CA GLN A 153 6.92 -5.21 -4.81
C GLN A 153 8.05 -4.25 -4.40
N GLY A 154 9.28 -4.65 -4.58
CA GLY A 154 10.44 -3.90 -4.11
C GLY A 154 10.54 -3.93 -2.59
N GLU A 155 10.69 -2.79 -1.97
CA GLU A 155 10.92 -2.67 -0.53
C GLU A 155 9.64 -2.68 0.32
N VAL A 156 8.46 -2.65 -0.31
CA VAL A 156 7.17 -2.66 0.40
C VAL A 156 6.91 -4.03 1.00
N LEU A 157 6.76 -4.08 2.33
CA LEU A 157 6.40 -5.28 3.06
C LEU A 157 5.17 -5.01 3.94
N ALA A 158 4.17 -5.88 3.84
CA ALA A 158 2.96 -5.81 4.63
C ALA A 158 2.67 -7.17 5.29
N THR A 159 2.03 -7.14 6.46
CA THR A 159 1.51 -8.36 7.05
C THR A 159 0.20 -8.76 6.38
N PRO A 160 -0.17 -10.04 6.36
CA PRO A 160 -1.50 -10.47 5.90
C PRO A 160 -2.64 -9.72 6.60
N LEU A 161 -2.48 -9.40 7.89
CA LEU A 161 -3.47 -8.62 8.62
C LEU A 161 -3.60 -7.19 8.08
N GLN A 162 -2.51 -6.50 7.75
CA GLN A 162 -2.56 -5.17 7.14
C GLN A 162 -3.25 -5.20 5.77
N ILE A 163 -3.02 -6.24 4.98
CA ILE A 163 -3.68 -6.43 3.69
C ILE A 163 -5.19 -6.68 3.88
N ALA A 164 -5.57 -7.52 4.85
CA ALA A 164 -6.98 -7.75 5.19
C ALA A 164 -7.64 -6.46 5.72
N ASN A 165 -6.93 -5.68 6.54
CA ASN A 165 -7.41 -4.41 7.06
C ASN A 165 -7.72 -3.39 5.95
N LEU A 166 -6.94 -3.36 4.87
CA LEU A 166 -7.28 -2.54 3.69
C LEU A 166 -8.65 -2.91 3.13
N SER A 167 -8.93 -4.20 2.98
CA SER A 167 -10.23 -4.67 2.47
C SER A 167 -11.37 -4.25 3.40
N ALA A 168 -11.18 -4.34 4.71
CA ALA A 168 -12.13 -3.86 5.71
C ALA A 168 -12.33 -2.33 5.61
N THR A 169 -11.23 -1.58 5.45
CA THR A 169 -11.27 -0.11 5.28
C THR A 169 -12.10 0.29 4.06
N ILE A 170 -11.91 -0.38 2.94
CA ILE A 170 -12.69 -0.13 1.71
C ILE A 170 -14.16 -0.49 1.91
N ALA A 171 -14.45 -1.66 2.49
CA ALA A 171 -15.82 -2.10 2.77
C ALA A 171 -16.56 -1.14 3.71
N ASN A 172 -15.86 -0.57 4.67
CA ASN A 172 -16.39 0.40 5.63
C ASN A 172 -16.37 1.85 5.10
N ARG A 173 -16.08 2.06 3.81
CA ARG A 173 -16.08 3.39 3.18
C ARG A 173 -15.05 4.36 3.79
N GLY A 174 -13.87 3.86 4.15
CA GLY A 174 -12.71 4.68 4.50
C GLY A 174 -12.28 4.66 5.95
N TYR A 175 -12.85 3.80 6.79
CA TYR A 175 -12.38 3.62 8.17
C TYR A 175 -12.22 2.14 8.53
N PHE A 176 -11.42 1.86 9.52
CA PHE A 176 -11.27 0.52 10.09
C PHE A 176 -11.26 0.58 11.62
N TYR A 177 -11.66 -0.52 12.21
CA TYR A 177 -11.51 -0.76 13.64
C TYR A 177 -10.17 -1.44 13.87
N THR A 178 -9.51 -1.11 14.99
CA THR A 178 -8.33 -1.89 15.40
C THR A 178 -8.72 -3.38 15.47
N PRO A 179 -8.06 -4.25 14.69
CA PRO A 179 -8.34 -5.68 14.77
C PRO A 179 -8.11 -6.21 16.21
N HIS A 180 -9.03 -6.97 16.75
CA HIS A 180 -8.95 -7.51 18.10
C HIS A 180 -9.70 -8.84 18.19
N LEU A 181 -9.30 -9.71 19.12
CA LEU A 181 -9.94 -10.98 19.43
C LEU A 181 -10.84 -10.88 20.67
N VAL A 182 -10.42 -10.06 21.63
CA VAL A 182 -11.17 -9.88 22.88
C VAL A 182 -12.25 -8.85 22.66
N ARG A 183 -13.50 -9.29 22.70
CA ARG A 183 -14.66 -8.41 22.58
C ARG A 183 -14.92 -7.61 23.85
N GLU A 184 -14.85 -8.28 24.99
CA GLU A 184 -15.07 -7.71 26.32
C GLU A 184 -14.40 -8.57 27.38
N ILE A 185 -13.96 -7.94 28.44
CA ILE A 185 -13.50 -8.64 29.65
C ILE A 185 -14.55 -8.37 30.73
N GLN A 186 -15.19 -9.44 31.20
CA GLN A 186 -16.14 -9.35 32.28
C GLN A 186 -15.38 -9.35 33.60
N ASP A 187 -15.18 -8.18 34.18
CA ASP A 187 -14.67 -8.04 35.54
C ASP A 187 -15.85 -7.87 36.49
N THR A 188 -15.79 -8.52 37.65
CA THR A 188 -16.83 -8.41 38.71
C THR A 188 -16.94 -6.96 39.25
N CYS A 189 -15.95 -6.11 39.04
CA CYS A 189 -15.93 -4.70 39.46
C CYS A 189 -16.10 -3.69 38.31
N LEU A 190 -15.71 -4.00 37.09
CA LEU A 190 -15.72 -3.04 35.95
C LEU A 190 -15.95 -3.81 34.65
N LEU A 191 -16.99 -3.45 33.91
CA LEU A 191 -17.18 -3.85 32.51
C LEU A 191 -16.25 -3.02 31.64
N TYR A 192 -15.11 -3.60 31.25
CA TYR A 192 -14.26 -3.03 30.22
C TYR A 192 -14.69 -3.54 28.85
N THR A 193 -15.32 -2.71 28.07
CA THR A 193 -15.47 -2.91 26.63
C THR A 193 -14.20 -2.49 25.93
N SER A 194 -13.83 -3.20 24.86
CA SER A 194 -12.77 -2.71 23.96
C SER A 194 -13.08 -1.27 23.54
N PRO A 195 -12.12 -0.32 23.62
CA PRO A 195 -12.39 1.06 23.29
C PRO A 195 -12.92 1.17 21.87
N SER A 196 -14.05 1.83 21.71
CA SER A 196 -14.62 2.15 20.39
C SER A 196 -13.62 3.02 19.61
N PRO A 197 -13.51 2.87 18.28
CA PRO A 197 -12.72 3.77 17.47
C PRO A 197 -13.08 5.25 17.61
N ARG A 198 -14.31 5.54 18.07
CA ARG A 198 -14.76 6.91 18.40
C ARG A 198 -14.05 7.51 19.62
N ASP A 199 -13.44 6.69 20.46
CA ASP A 199 -12.77 7.12 21.68
C ASP A 199 -11.29 7.45 21.46
N ARG A 200 -10.82 7.29 20.21
CA ARG A 200 -9.47 7.65 19.78
C ARG A 200 -9.55 8.81 18.77
N GLY A 201 -10.08 9.93 19.25
CA GLY A 201 -10.10 11.18 18.49
C GLY A 201 -8.69 11.72 18.19
#